data_2e4bbdfdf9ae8177d790b69e67ef85d5
#
_entry.id   2e4bbdfdf9ae8177d790b69e67ef85d5
#
_cell.length_a   1.000
_cell.length_b   1.000
_cell.length_c   1.000
_cell.angle_alpha   90.00
_cell.angle_beta   90.00
_cell.angle_gamma   90.00
#
_symmetry.space_group_name_H-M   'P 1'
#
loop_
_entity.id
_entity.type
_entity.pdbx_description
1 polymer ?
#
loop_
_entity_poly.entity_id
_entity_poly.type
_entity_poly.pdbx_seq_one_letter_code
_entity_poly.pdbx_strand_id
1 'polypeptide(L)'
;MPVELSADTPAPLVPLIWLIGTWAGAGVGGFPTMETDLRFGQEVTFSHDGRPFLSFTSRTWLLDDAGATVRPLASESGYWRPVGPAEAGGTALEVLLVHPTGIMETYHGHVDGARAELATDVVARTATAKEYNAAHRLYGLVEGDLMWVLEMAAAGQPLTAHASARLKRVP
;
A
#
# COMPACT_ATOMS: atom_id res chain seq x y z
N MET A 1 -9.65 12.17 -14.51
CA MET A 1 -8.96 12.11 -15.82
C MET A 1 -8.72 10.67 -16.17
N PRO A 2 -8.90 10.25 -17.44
CA PRO A 2 -8.49 8.93 -17.85
C PRO A 2 -6.97 8.79 -17.66
N VAL A 3 -6.53 7.62 -17.24
CA VAL A 3 -5.09 7.31 -17.15
C VAL A 3 -4.60 7.17 -18.60
N GLU A 4 -3.79 8.08 -19.06
CA GLU A 4 -3.15 7.99 -20.36
C GLU A 4 -1.94 7.06 -20.27
N LEU A 5 -1.93 6.04 -21.12
CA LEU A 5 -0.75 5.22 -21.36
C LEU A 5 0.34 6.12 -21.96
N SER A 6 1.41 6.37 -21.19
CA SER A 6 2.62 6.92 -21.78
C SER A 6 3.21 5.91 -22.77
N ALA A 7 3.70 6.39 -23.92
CA ALA A 7 4.39 5.56 -24.92
C ALA A 7 5.60 4.80 -24.32
N ASP A 8 6.12 5.28 -23.19
CA ASP A 8 7.27 4.71 -22.50
C ASP A 8 6.91 3.70 -21.40
N THR A 9 5.60 3.40 -21.21
CA THR A 9 5.18 2.43 -20.18
C THR A 9 5.49 1.01 -20.66
N PRO A 10 6.30 0.24 -19.93
CA PRO A 10 6.58 -1.16 -20.28
C PRO A 10 5.30 -2.00 -20.32
N ALA A 11 5.19 -2.89 -21.30
CA ALA A 11 4.02 -3.74 -21.47
C ALA A 11 3.62 -4.53 -20.21
N PRO A 12 4.55 -5.09 -19.40
CA PRO A 12 4.18 -5.77 -18.15
C PRO A 12 3.52 -4.86 -17.10
N LEU A 13 3.72 -3.54 -17.18
CA LEU A 13 3.12 -2.57 -16.25
C LEU A 13 1.70 -2.12 -16.65
N VAL A 14 1.21 -2.50 -17.82
CA VAL A 14 -0.13 -2.11 -18.27
C VAL A 14 -1.22 -2.45 -17.24
N PRO A 15 -1.22 -3.62 -16.57
CA PRO A 15 -2.21 -3.91 -15.52
C PRO A 15 -2.14 -3.00 -14.29
N LEU A 16 -1.04 -2.28 -14.10
CA LEU A 16 -0.79 -1.41 -12.94
C LEU A 16 -0.84 0.09 -13.27
N ILE A 17 -1.17 0.48 -14.50
CA ILE A 17 -1.15 1.90 -14.92
C ILE A 17 -2.05 2.78 -14.09
N TRP A 18 -3.15 2.25 -13.59
CA TRP A 18 -4.10 2.98 -12.75
C TRP A 18 -3.50 3.42 -11.41
N LEU A 19 -2.43 2.78 -10.95
CA LEU A 19 -1.68 3.15 -9.75
C LEU A 19 -0.67 4.27 -9.98
N ILE A 20 -0.09 4.37 -11.19
CA ILE A 20 1.04 5.25 -11.50
C ILE A 20 0.68 6.71 -11.21
N GLY A 21 1.52 7.38 -10.44
CA GLY A 21 1.41 8.77 -10.06
C GLY A 21 1.54 8.97 -8.56
N THR A 22 1.27 10.20 -8.12
CA THR A 22 1.23 10.57 -6.71
C THR A 22 -0.20 10.72 -6.25
N TRP A 23 -0.49 10.19 -5.09
CA TRP A 23 -1.80 10.18 -4.45
C TRP A 23 -1.69 10.76 -3.05
N ALA A 24 -2.61 11.63 -2.67
CA ALA A 24 -2.63 12.22 -1.35
C ALA A 24 -4.05 12.30 -0.78
N GLY A 25 -4.16 12.16 0.52
CA GLY A 25 -5.44 12.21 1.20
C GLY A 25 -5.32 11.84 2.67
N ALA A 26 -6.41 11.36 3.23
CA ALA A 26 -6.50 11.02 4.64
C ALA A 26 -7.07 9.62 4.85
N GLY A 27 -6.76 9.07 6.00
CA GLY A 27 -7.25 7.77 6.42
C GLY A 27 -7.45 7.70 7.93
N VAL A 28 -7.90 6.54 8.35
CA VAL A 28 -8.12 6.19 9.75
C VAL A 28 -7.38 4.91 10.08
N GLY A 29 -6.86 4.82 11.29
CA GLY A 29 -6.18 3.65 11.81
C GLY A 29 -6.62 3.33 13.22
N GLY A 30 -6.58 2.05 13.55
CA GLY A 30 -6.89 1.55 14.87
C GLY A 30 -6.44 0.09 15.00
N PHE A 31 -6.37 -0.40 16.22
CA PHE A 31 -6.04 -1.79 16.49
C PHE A 31 -6.52 -2.16 17.89
N PRO A 32 -6.85 -3.43 18.18
CA PRO A 32 -7.37 -3.79 19.51
C PRO A 32 -6.48 -3.43 20.71
N THR A 33 -5.17 -3.28 20.45
CA THR A 33 -4.18 -2.89 21.48
C THR A 33 -3.98 -1.38 21.59
N MET A 34 -4.64 -0.58 20.77
CA MET A 34 -4.59 0.89 20.81
C MET A 34 -5.74 1.42 21.67
N GLU A 35 -5.47 2.43 22.50
CA GLU A 35 -6.50 3.04 23.34
C GLU A 35 -7.54 3.82 22.55
N THR A 36 -7.11 4.47 21.45
CA THR A 36 -7.98 5.26 20.59
C THR A 36 -7.59 5.08 19.13
N ASP A 37 -8.58 5.17 18.25
CA ASP A 37 -8.34 5.29 16.81
C ASP A 37 -7.66 6.62 16.50
N LEU A 38 -6.90 6.66 15.41
CA LEU A 38 -6.20 7.84 14.95
C LEU A 38 -6.60 8.19 13.52
N ARG A 39 -6.41 9.46 13.18
CA ARG A 39 -6.52 9.95 11.82
C ARG A 39 -5.14 10.30 11.30
N PHE A 40 -4.90 10.00 10.04
CA PHE A 40 -3.62 10.30 9.40
C PHE A 40 -3.83 10.92 8.01
N GLY A 41 -2.87 11.77 7.63
CA GLY A 41 -2.67 12.15 6.24
C GLY A 41 -1.68 11.20 5.59
N GLN A 42 -1.77 11.03 4.28
CA GLN A 42 -0.91 10.14 3.53
C GLN A 42 -0.58 10.69 2.16
N GLU A 43 0.65 10.43 1.73
CA GLU A 43 1.08 10.57 0.35
C GLU A 43 1.70 9.26 -0.12
N VAL A 44 1.26 8.77 -1.27
CA VAL A 44 1.74 7.55 -1.91
C VAL A 44 2.20 7.88 -3.32
N THR A 45 3.35 7.35 -3.72
CA THR A 45 3.84 7.49 -5.09
C THR A 45 4.17 6.12 -5.68
N PHE A 46 3.62 5.88 -6.86
CA PHE A 46 3.97 4.76 -7.73
C PHE A 46 4.62 5.32 -8.99
N SER A 47 5.82 4.85 -9.31
CA SER A 47 6.58 5.32 -10.47
C SER A 47 7.38 4.19 -11.12
N HIS A 48 7.85 4.39 -12.35
CA HIS A 48 8.76 3.47 -13.02
C HIS A 48 9.85 4.25 -13.76
N ASP A 49 10.93 3.57 -14.07
CA ASP A 49 12.08 4.07 -14.81
C ASP A 49 12.26 3.38 -16.18
N GLY A 50 11.21 2.75 -16.69
CA GLY A 50 11.23 1.97 -17.94
C GLY A 50 11.48 0.47 -17.74
N ARG A 51 11.81 0.04 -16.54
CA ARG A 51 11.89 -1.38 -16.17
C ARG A 51 10.51 -1.93 -15.74
N PRO A 52 10.28 -3.25 -15.81
CA PRO A 52 8.95 -3.83 -15.62
C PRO A 52 8.53 -4.00 -14.15
N PHE A 53 8.70 -2.99 -13.34
CA PHE A 53 8.22 -2.91 -11.97
C PHE A 53 7.89 -1.48 -11.57
N LEU A 54 7.02 -1.29 -10.60
CA LEU A 54 6.79 0.01 -9.97
C LEU A 54 7.65 0.18 -8.73
N SER A 55 8.29 1.33 -8.61
CA SER A 55 8.78 1.83 -7.34
C SER A 55 7.60 2.38 -6.54
N PHE A 56 7.57 2.09 -5.25
CA PHE A 56 6.51 2.47 -4.33
C PHE A 56 7.10 3.17 -3.11
N THR A 57 6.52 4.30 -2.75
CA THR A 57 6.80 4.97 -1.48
C THR A 57 5.48 5.43 -0.85
N SER A 58 5.40 5.32 0.47
CA SER A 58 4.28 5.84 1.26
C SER A 58 4.82 6.51 2.50
N ARG A 59 4.25 7.65 2.85
CA ARG A 59 4.49 8.33 4.11
C ARG A 59 3.19 8.82 4.70
N THR A 60 3.06 8.70 6.00
CA THR A 60 1.89 9.16 6.75
C THR A 60 2.29 10.09 7.87
N TRP A 61 1.36 10.91 8.31
CA TRP A 61 1.52 11.81 9.44
C TRP A 61 0.23 11.84 10.26
N LEU A 62 0.40 11.96 11.58
CA LEU A 62 -0.73 12.06 12.48
C LEU A 62 -1.44 13.40 12.29
N LEU A 63 -2.77 13.35 12.26
CA LEU A 63 -3.64 14.52 12.24
C LEU A 63 -4.33 14.69 13.59
N ASP A 64 -4.51 15.93 14.02
CA ASP A 64 -5.38 16.27 15.14
C ASP A 64 -6.86 16.31 14.73
N ASP A 65 -7.74 16.60 15.67
CA ASP A 65 -9.19 16.65 15.44
C ASP A 65 -9.59 17.78 14.46
N ALA A 66 -8.77 18.81 14.31
CA ALA A 66 -8.96 19.88 13.36
C ALA A 66 -8.39 19.57 11.96
N GLY A 67 -7.72 18.41 11.79
CA GLY A 67 -7.07 18.00 10.56
C GLY A 67 -5.68 18.60 10.33
N ALA A 68 -5.08 19.22 11.35
CA ALA A 68 -3.72 19.75 11.27
C ALA A 68 -2.68 18.63 11.52
N THR A 69 -1.55 18.76 10.84
CA THR A 69 -0.42 17.81 11.02
C THR A 69 0.22 17.99 12.39
N VAL A 70 0.34 16.87 13.12
CA VAL A 70 0.97 16.84 14.44
C VAL A 70 2.43 16.38 14.33
N ARG A 71 2.68 15.22 13.67
CA ARG A 71 4.01 14.63 13.54
C ARG A 71 4.04 13.56 12.44
N PRO A 72 5.23 13.18 11.94
CA PRO A 72 5.36 11.98 11.12
C PRO A 72 4.87 10.73 11.86
N LEU A 73 4.29 9.78 11.14
CA LEU A 73 3.71 8.57 11.73
C LEU A 73 4.40 7.31 11.20
N ALA A 74 4.25 6.99 9.92
CA ALA A 74 4.82 5.80 9.30
C ALA A 74 5.35 6.11 7.92
N SER A 75 6.29 5.31 7.46
CA SER A 75 6.73 5.28 6.08
C SER A 75 7.06 3.87 5.65
N GLU A 76 6.90 3.61 4.38
CA GLU A 76 7.28 2.36 3.73
C GLU A 76 7.74 2.62 2.31
N SER A 77 8.63 1.76 1.81
CA SER A 77 9.09 1.82 0.43
C SER A 77 9.38 0.42 -0.10
N GLY A 78 9.34 0.28 -1.40
CA GLY A 78 9.62 -0.98 -2.06
C GLY A 78 9.17 -1.02 -3.50
N TYR A 79 8.81 -2.20 -3.96
CA TYR A 79 8.56 -2.49 -5.36
C TYR A 79 7.34 -3.36 -5.57
N TRP A 80 6.60 -3.07 -6.64
CA TRP A 80 5.50 -3.90 -7.12
C TRP A 80 5.92 -4.53 -8.45
N ARG A 81 5.95 -5.85 -8.52
CA ARG A 81 6.44 -6.63 -9.66
C ARG A 81 5.30 -7.46 -10.26
N PRO A 82 4.80 -7.17 -11.47
CA PRO A 82 3.94 -8.11 -12.18
C PRO A 82 4.79 -9.30 -12.67
N VAL A 83 4.31 -10.52 -12.45
CA VAL A 83 5.09 -11.73 -12.68
C VAL A 83 4.39 -12.75 -13.60
N GLY A 84 3.36 -12.36 -14.30
CA GLY A 84 2.66 -13.20 -15.26
C GLY A 84 1.19 -13.41 -14.90
N PRO A 85 0.49 -14.33 -15.58
CA PRO A 85 -0.92 -14.59 -15.30
C PRO A 85 -1.14 -15.13 -13.89
N ALA A 86 -2.22 -14.69 -13.22
CA ALA A 86 -2.63 -15.21 -11.94
C ALA A 86 -3.67 -16.34 -12.10
N GLU A 87 -3.61 -17.36 -11.23
CA GLU A 87 -4.63 -18.42 -11.19
C GLU A 87 -6.02 -17.87 -10.85
N ALA A 88 -6.08 -16.85 -9.98
CA ALA A 88 -7.32 -16.19 -9.59
C ALA A 88 -7.88 -15.24 -10.66
N GLY A 89 -7.21 -15.09 -11.79
CA GLY A 89 -7.52 -14.11 -12.85
C GLY A 89 -6.65 -12.87 -12.76
N GLY A 90 -6.52 -12.16 -13.90
CA GLY A 90 -5.67 -10.99 -14.00
C GLY A 90 -4.18 -11.32 -14.01
N THR A 91 -3.38 -10.49 -13.38
CA THR A 91 -1.92 -10.56 -13.36
C THR A 91 -1.42 -10.83 -11.93
N ALA A 92 -0.56 -11.83 -11.78
CA ALA A 92 0.08 -12.13 -10.50
C ALA A 92 1.09 -11.04 -10.12
N LEU A 93 1.14 -10.74 -8.82
CA LEU A 93 2.01 -9.73 -8.24
C LEU A 93 2.90 -10.33 -7.16
N GLU A 94 4.14 -9.86 -7.14
CA GLU A 94 5.04 -9.95 -5.99
C GLU A 94 5.37 -8.52 -5.55
N VAL A 95 5.19 -8.24 -4.26
CA VAL A 95 5.46 -6.91 -3.69
C VAL A 95 6.44 -7.05 -2.54
N LEU A 96 7.44 -6.17 -2.51
CA LEU A 96 8.46 -6.13 -1.48
C LEU A 96 8.39 -4.77 -0.80
N LEU A 97 8.27 -4.75 0.53
CA LEU A 97 8.19 -3.52 1.32
C LEU A 97 9.18 -3.55 2.48
N VAL A 98 9.78 -2.39 2.76
CA VAL A 98 10.60 -2.16 3.94
C VAL A 98 10.04 -0.99 4.75
N HIS A 99 10.13 -1.12 6.07
CA HIS A 99 9.63 -0.16 7.05
C HIS A 99 10.76 0.29 7.98
N PRO A 100 10.86 1.59 8.33
CA PRO A 100 11.89 2.07 9.23
C PRO A 100 11.75 1.53 10.67
N THR A 101 10.64 0.88 10.98
CA THR A 101 10.41 0.19 12.26
C THR A 101 11.12 -1.16 12.38
N GLY A 102 11.89 -1.56 11.36
CA GLY A 102 12.67 -2.80 11.37
C GLY A 102 11.93 -4.00 10.77
N ILE A 103 10.93 -3.78 9.92
CA ILE A 103 10.12 -4.82 9.30
C ILE A 103 10.39 -4.82 7.79
N MET A 104 10.54 -6.01 7.22
CA MET A 104 10.55 -6.26 5.78
C MET A 104 9.51 -7.31 5.44
N GLU A 105 8.79 -7.09 4.34
CA GLU A 105 7.71 -7.98 3.92
C GLU A 105 7.84 -8.33 2.45
N THR A 106 7.52 -9.58 2.11
CA THR A 106 7.16 -9.96 0.75
C THR A 106 5.67 -10.30 0.72
N TYR A 107 5.01 -9.83 -0.31
CA TYR A 107 3.61 -10.14 -0.58
C TYR A 107 3.49 -10.90 -1.89
N HIS A 108 2.52 -11.80 -1.95
CA HIS A 108 2.01 -12.33 -3.20
C HIS A 108 0.54 -11.91 -3.36
N GLY A 109 0.10 -11.85 -4.58
CA GLY A 109 -1.28 -11.49 -4.88
C GLY A 109 -1.53 -11.33 -6.36
N HIS A 110 -2.52 -10.55 -6.70
CA HIS A 110 -2.89 -10.31 -8.08
C HIS A 110 -3.56 -8.95 -8.25
N VAL A 111 -3.54 -8.48 -9.48
CA VAL A 111 -4.34 -7.34 -9.95
C VAL A 111 -5.28 -7.81 -11.05
N ASP A 112 -6.55 -7.42 -10.93
CA ASP A 112 -7.57 -7.66 -11.94
C ASP A 112 -8.40 -6.38 -12.11
N GLY A 113 -8.42 -5.82 -13.31
CA GLY A 113 -8.92 -4.46 -13.53
C GLY A 113 -8.21 -3.45 -12.63
N ALA A 114 -8.94 -2.57 -11.99
CA ALA A 114 -8.42 -1.57 -11.06
C ALA A 114 -8.57 -2.02 -9.59
N ARG A 115 -8.23 -3.28 -9.32
CA ARG A 115 -8.24 -3.87 -7.98
C ARG A 115 -7.03 -4.77 -7.80
N ALA A 116 -6.29 -4.57 -6.71
CA ALA A 116 -5.16 -5.41 -6.34
C ALA A 116 -5.34 -5.94 -4.92
N GLU A 117 -5.06 -7.21 -4.73
CA GLU A 117 -5.16 -7.91 -3.45
C GLU A 117 -3.84 -8.60 -3.14
N LEU A 118 -3.32 -8.38 -1.93
CA LEU A 118 -2.00 -8.82 -1.50
C LEU A 118 -2.08 -9.49 -0.14
N ALA A 119 -1.36 -10.59 0.04
CA ALA A 119 -1.16 -11.24 1.33
C ALA A 119 0.33 -11.48 1.56
N THR A 120 0.79 -11.33 2.79
CA THR A 120 2.20 -11.59 3.12
C THR A 120 2.56 -13.05 2.88
N ASP A 121 3.73 -13.25 2.29
CA ASP A 121 4.40 -14.55 2.18
C ASP A 121 5.44 -14.69 3.29
N VAL A 122 6.35 -13.72 3.39
CA VAL A 122 7.39 -13.69 4.43
C VAL A 122 7.39 -12.32 5.11
N VAL A 123 7.47 -12.34 6.43
CA VAL A 123 7.75 -11.17 7.25
C VAL A 123 9.06 -11.40 7.98
N ALA A 124 10.05 -10.53 7.74
CA ALA A 124 11.31 -10.50 8.46
C ALA A 124 11.34 -9.30 9.41
N ARG A 125 11.88 -9.52 10.61
CA ARG A 125 11.97 -8.48 11.64
C ARG A 125 13.39 -8.38 12.17
N THR A 126 13.84 -7.14 12.42
CA THR A 126 15.06 -6.92 13.21
C THR A 126 14.81 -7.27 14.68
N ALA A 127 15.88 -7.45 15.44
CA ALA A 127 15.79 -7.82 16.86
C ALA A 127 15.02 -6.80 17.70
N THR A 128 14.97 -5.53 17.28
CA THR A 128 14.28 -4.45 18.01
C THR A 128 12.88 -4.15 17.50
N ALA A 129 12.45 -4.79 16.41
CA ALA A 129 11.12 -4.59 15.85
C ALA A 129 10.03 -5.18 16.76
N LYS A 130 8.89 -4.52 16.82
CA LYS A 130 7.70 -5.04 17.51
C LYS A 130 7.18 -6.29 16.82
N GLU A 131 6.40 -7.08 17.54
CA GLU A 131 5.72 -8.24 16.98
C GLU A 131 4.79 -7.83 15.84
N TYR A 132 5.03 -8.42 14.68
CA TYR A 132 4.24 -8.26 13.48
C TYR A 132 4.43 -9.52 12.63
N ASN A 133 3.36 -10.21 12.28
CA ASN A 133 3.43 -11.56 11.74
C ASN A 133 2.89 -11.71 10.33
N ALA A 134 1.84 -10.97 9.99
CA ALA A 134 1.19 -11.05 8.69
C ALA A 134 0.38 -9.79 8.39
N ALA A 135 0.12 -9.57 7.12
CA ALA A 135 -0.81 -8.54 6.65
C ALA A 135 -1.54 -8.98 5.38
N HIS A 136 -2.69 -8.39 5.19
CA HIS A 136 -3.48 -8.46 3.98
C HIS A 136 -3.81 -7.03 3.54
N ARG A 137 -3.63 -6.75 2.25
CA ARG A 137 -3.90 -5.42 1.67
C ARG A 137 -4.81 -5.53 0.48
N LEU A 138 -5.72 -4.61 0.38
CA LEU A 138 -6.59 -4.43 -0.78
C LEU A 138 -6.49 -2.99 -1.26
N TYR A 139 -6.23 -2.83 -2.55
CA TYR A 139 -6.21 -1.54 -3.23
C TYR A 139 -7.27 -1.54 -4.33
N GLY A 140 -7.95 -0.42 -4.52
CA GLY A 140 -8.93 -0.29 -5.60
C GLY A 140 -9.12 1.16 -6.01
N LEU A 141 -9.51 1.36 -7.27
CA LEU A 141 -9.90 2.66 -7.77
C LEU A 141 -11.43 2.78 -7.68
N VAL A 142 -11.90 3.73 -6.88
CA VAL A 142 -13.33 3.98 -6.65
C VAL A 142 -13.63 5.43 -6.96
N GLU A 143 -14.47 5.67 -7.96
CA GLU A 143 -14.84 7.03 -8.41
C GLU A 143 -13.63 7.91 -8.74
N GLY A 144 -12.54 7.31 -9.24
CA GLY A 144 -11.30 8.00 -9.56
C GLY A 144 -10.34 8.22 -8.41
N ASP A 145 -10.71 7.86 -7.18
CA ASP A 145 -9.85 7.92 -6.00
C ASP A 145 -9.23 6.56 -5.70
N LEU A 146 -7.99 6.54 -5.25
CA LEU A 146 -7.32 5.33 -4.76
C LEU A 146 -7.77 5.05 -3.33
N MET A 147 -8.39 3.90 -3.13
CA MET A 147 -8.76 3.41 -1.81
C MET A 147 -7.92 2.19 -1.46
N TRP A 148 -7.55 2.08 -0.19
CA TRP A 148 -6.90 0.87 0.31
C TRP A 148 -7.36 0.54 1.73
N VAL A 149 -7.28 -0.74 2.05
CA VAL A 149 -7.48 -1.28 3.40
C VAL A 149 -6.34 -2.21 3.76
N LEU A 150 -5.95 -2.19 5.03
CA LEU A 150 -4.91 -3.03 5.61
C LEU A 150 -5.47 -3.77 6.82
N GLU A 151 -5.32 -5.08 6.81
CA GLU A 151 -5.46 -5.93 7.98
C GLU A 151 -4.07 -6.43 8.39
N MET A 152 -3.82 -6.55 9.68
CA MET A 152 -2.56 -7.08 10.18
C MET A 152 -2.75 -8.04 11.35
N ALA A 153 -1.83 -8.98 11.50
CA ALA A 153 -1.67 -9.83 12.66
C ALA A 153 -0.42 -9.37 13.43
N ALA A 154 -0.61 -8.75 14.58
CA ALA A 154 0.45 -8.17 15.39
C ALA A 154 0.01 -8.10 16.86
N ALA A 155 0.97 -7.90 17.77
CA ALA A 155 0.70 -7.70 19.20
C ALA A 155 -0.23 -8.76 19.81
N GLY A 156 -0.06 -10.03 19.42
CA GLY A 156 -0.86 -11.15 19.91
C GLY A 156 -2.26 -11.25 19.29
N GLN A 157 -2.62 -10.40 18.33
CA GLN A 157 -3.92 -10.40 17.67
C GLN A 157 -3.87 -11.18 16.36
N PRO A 158 -4.96 -11.90 15.98
CA PRO A 158 -5.10 -12.47 14.65
C PRO A 158 -5.25 -11.37 13.60
N LEU A 159 -5.30 -11.74 12.32
CA LEU A 159 -5.49 -10.80 11.23
C LEU A 159 -6.75 -9.93 11.46
N THR A 160 -6.55 -8.66 11.68
CA THR A 160 -7.54 -7.71 12.15
C THR A 160 -7.40 -6.39 11.39
N ALA A 161 -8.50 -5.72 11.13
CA ALA A 161 -8.50 -4.41 10.49
C ALA A 161 -7.61 -3.42 11.25
N HIS A 162 -6.73 -2.74 10.53
CA HIS A 162 -5.76 -1.79 11.09
C HIS A 162 -5.92 -0.39 10.53
N ALA A 163 -5.96 -0.24 9.22
CA ALA A 163 -5.99 1.08 8.59
C ALA A 163 -6.70 1.04 7.24
N SER A 164 -7.22 2.19 6.85
CA SER A 164 -7.77 2.44 5.52
C SER A 164 -7.64 3.90 5.15
N ALA A 165 -7.55 4.19 3.86
CA ALA A 165 -7.51 5.56 3.37
C ALA A 165 -8.19 5.69 2.01
N ARG A 166 -8.57 6.93 1.70
CA ARG A 166 -9.03 7.37 0.40
C ARG A 166 -8.15 8.52 -0.07
N LEU A 167 -7.50 8.35 -1.20
CA LEU A 167 -6.49 9.26 -1.71
C LEU A 167 -6.91 9.77 -3.09
N LYS A 168 -6.67 11.05 -3.32
CA LYS A 168 -6.89 11.68 -4.62
C LYS A 168 -5.59 11.80 -5.38
N ARG A 169 -5.67 11.69 -6.70
CA ARG A 169 -4.50 11.92 -7.55
C ARG A 169 -4.03 13.38 -7.43
N VAL A 170 -2.74 13.54 -7.19
CA VAL A 170 -2.09 14.85 -7.20
C VAL A 170 -1.77 15.19 -8.66
N PRO A 171 -2.09 16.41 -9.11
CA PRO A 171 -1.77 16.86 -10.47
C PRO A 171 -0.28 16.86 -10.80
#